data_ba2c3fd01e159a3ee350e6c150db6146
#
_entry.id   ba2c3fd01e159a3ee350e6c150db6146
#
_cell.length_a   1.000
_cell.length_b   1.000
_cell.length_c   1.000
_cell.angle_alpha   90.00
_cell.angle_beta   90.00
_cell.angle_gamma   90.00
#
_symmetry.space_group_name_H-M   'P 1'
#
loop_
_entity.id
_entity.type
_entity.pdbx_description
1 polymer ?
#
loop_
_entity_poly.entity_id
_entity_poly.type
_entity_poly.pdbx_seq_one_letter_code
_entity_poly.pdbx_strand_id
1 'polypeptide(L)'
;MNYVQQIRDKAKLILIDVIILSVIPILALLLRFEGVIPAAEFMVFRNSLPWMVMISLAIFYFYGMYHRIWHYARIRDLIAIIGAVTLSQAAIFIVTVMADIPVPKSVTILTWLLSICAIGASRLMFKVNLDMVTESKGNKTNLLIVGAGDAGAMLVRELEQNAAATTNIIGFVDDDEKKRHGRLAGFPIMGNINELPQIVKANKIDEIVIAIPSADGDTIRHIDSQCHQTGAKVRIMPGIYEMVTGEMAMGQMREIRLEDLLRRDPIHLDFAKITNYIAGKTVLITGAGGSIGSEISRQISRVGAKEIILLGRGENSIYEIHQELKRKFPEQTYHTVIANITDKERMARVFRKFQPQVVFHAAAHKHVPLMEIQPDEAIRNNVFGTQNVAELADKNHAEIFVLISTDKAVNPTSVMGATKRTAELVLQEINQHSNTKFVTVRFGNVLGSRGSVVPLFEKQIAAGGPVTVTHKDMTRFFMTIPEAVQLVLQAGSQAEGGEVFLFDMGKPVKIKDMAEDLIRLHGLTPGKDIKIIYTGLRPGEKLYEELLTSEEGTTSTKHKKIFKAHIQPLDEQDLKASLQTLNETTDRQTILKTLKHMIPTYKSKQLENAN
;
A
#
# COMPACT_ATOMS: atom_id res chain seq x y z
N MET A 1 4.99 -5.87 -31.51
CA MET A 1 4.57 -6.86 -32.54
C MET A 1 4.91 -6.29 -33.90
N ASN A 2 5.73 -7.01 -34.73
CA ASN A 2 6.21 -6.49 -36.02
C ASN A 2 5.05 -6.31 -37.01
N TYR A 3 5.01 -5.16 -37.71
CA TYR A 3 4.02 -4.82 -38.76
C TYR A 3 3.82 -5.95 -39.79
N VAL A 4 4.88 -6.65 -40.16
CA VAL A 4 4.87 -7.82 -41.07
C VAL A 4 4.05 -8.99 -40.50
N GLN A 5 4.06 -9.20 -39.19
CA GLN A 5 3.33 -10.27 -38.53
C GLN A 5 1.82 -9.98 -38.51
N GLN A 6 1.43 -8.71 -38.31
CA GLN A 6 0.03 -8.30 -38.39
C GLN A 6 -0.58 -8.50 -39.79
N ILE A 7 0.19 -8.19 -40.85
CA ILE A 7 -0.26 -8.41 -42.23
C ILE A 7 -0.43 -9.91 -42.51
N ARG A 8 0.51 -10.75 -42.06
CA ARG A 8 0.45 -12.20 -42.24
C ARG A 8 -0.73 -12.83 -41.52
N ASP A 9 -1.06 -12.39 -40.32
CA ASP A 9 -2.17 -12.92 -39.55
C ASP A 9 -3.54 -12.49 -40.13
N LYS A 10 -3.66 -11.26 -40.65
CA LYS A 10 -4.82 -10.82 -41.41
C LYS A 10 -5.02 -11.64 -42.68
N ALA A 11 -3.95 -11.89 -43.43
CA ALA A 11 -4.01 -12.70 -44.65
C ALA A 11 -4.46 -14.14 -44.37
N LYS A 12 -4.00 -14.77 -43.29
CA LYS A 12 -4.46 -16.10 -42.87
C LYS A 12 -5.95 -16.11 -42.53
N LEU A 13 -6.45 -15.11 -41.80
CA LEU A 13 -7.85 -15.01 -41.44
C LEU A 13 -8.73 -14.86 -42.69
N ILE A 14 -8.34 -14.01 -43.65
CA ILE A 14 -9.04 -13.84 -44.93
C ILE A 14 -9.07 -15.15 -45.70
N LEU A 15 -7.92 -15.86 -45.77
CA LEU A 15 -7.85 -17.14 -46.48
C LEU A 15 -8.78 -18.21 -45.87
N ILE A 16 -8.82 -18.31 -44.55
CA ILE A 16 -9.72 -19.21 -43.83
C ILE A 16 -11.19 -18.86 -44.12
N ASP A 17 -11.52 -17.56 -44.07
CA ASP A 17 -12.88 -17.11 -44.35
C ASP A 17 -13.30 -17.42 -45.83
N VAL A 18 -12.41 -17.24 -46.79
CA VAL A 18 -12.65 -17.63 -48.20
C VAL A 18 -12.97 -19.12 -48.31
N ILE A 19 -12.20 -19.96 -47.61
CA ILE A 19 -12.43 -21.42 -47.60
C ILE A 19 -13.80 -21.74 -46.97
N ILE A 20 -14.10 -21.18 -45.80
CA ILE A 20 -15.35 -21.40 -45.08
C ILE A 20 -16.54 -20.94 -45.96
N LEU A 21 -16.49 -19.71 -46.49
CA LEU A 21 -17.53 -19.15 -47.31
C LEU A 21 -17.74 -19.89 -48.65
N SER A 22 -16.72 -20.61 -49.11
CA SER A 22 -16.82 -21.45 -50.32
C SER A 22 -17.37 -22.85 -50.02
N VAL A 23 -16.98 -23.45 -48.88
CA VAL A 23 -17.32 -24.84 -48.52
C VAL A 23 -18.72 -24.93 -47.87
N ILE A 24 -19.04 -24.01 -46.99
CA ILE A 24 -20.30 -24.05 -46.22
C ILE A 24 -21.57 -24.08 -47.11
N PRO A 25 -21.68 -23.26 -48.17
CA PRO A 25 -22.87 -23.35 -49.06
C PRO A 25 -22.95 -24.69 -49.80
N ILE A 26 -21.82 -25.32 -50.16
CA ILE A 26 -21.80 -26.67 -50.74
C ILE A 26 -22.35 -27.68 -49.72
N LEU A 27 -21.90 -27.59 -48.47
CA LEU A 27 -22.40 -28.45 -47.41
C LEU A 27 -23.92 -28.25 -47.18
N ALA A 28 -24.38 -27.02 -47.21
CA ALA A 28 -25.80 -26.70 -47.09
C ALA A 28 -26.65 -27.30 -48.25
N LEU A 29 -26.12 -27.28 -49.48
CA LEU A 29 -26.74 -27.95 -50.64
C LEU A 29 -26.76 -29.47 -50.47
N LEU A 30 -25.63 -30.09 -50.04
CA LEU A 30 -25.58 -31.53 -49.78
C LEU A 30 -26.58 -31.97 -48.70
N LEU A 31 -26.69 -31.18 -47.62
CA LEU A 31 -27.68 -31.46 -46.58
C LEU A 31 -29.12 -31.30 -47.06
N ARG A 32 -29.37 -30.34 -47.95
CA ARG A 32 -30.73 -30.10 -48.49
C ARG A 32 -31.15 -31.19 -49.46
N PHE A 33 -30.22 -31.71 -50.26
CA PHE A 33 -30.50 -32.71 -51.31
C PHE A 33 -30.03 -34.13 -50.93
N GLU A 34 -29.90 -34.40 -49.62
CA GLU A 34 -29.61 -35.75 -49.08
C GLU A 34 -28.37 -36.41 -49.71
N GLY A 35 -27.35 -35.60 -50.00
CA GLY A 35 -26.07 -36.08 -50.54
C GLY A 35 -25.93 -36.04 -52.04
N VAL A 36 -27.01 -35.80 -52.84
CA VAL A 36 -26.94 -35.75 -54.31
C VAL A 36 -27.43 -34.41 -54.80
N ILE A 37 -26.55 -33.50 -55.18
CA ILE A 37 -26.89 -32.17 -55.67
C ILE A 37 -27.34 -32.27 -57.14
N PRO A 38 -28.56 -31.78 -57.49
CA PRO A 38 -28.98 -31.72 -58.89
C PRO A 38 -28.05 -30.83 -59.72
N ALA A 39 -27.74 -31.29 -60.98
CA ALA A 39 -26.77 -30.58 -61.84
C ALA A 39 -27.16 -29.10 -62.11
N ALA A 40 -28.45 -28.84 -62.26
CA ALA A 40 -28.94 -27.49 -62.43
C ALA A 40 -28.65 -26.58 -61.24
N GLU A 41 -28.90 -27.04 -60.00
CA GLU A 41 -28.62 -26.31 -58.76
C GLU A 41 -27.13 -26.09 -58.53
N PHE A 42 -26.30 -27.11 -58.83
CA PHE A 42 -24.85 -27.00 -58.78
C PHE A 42 -24.30 -25.95 -59.74
N MET A 43 -24.87 -25.84 -60.94
CA MET A 43 -24.42 -24.87 -61.93
C MET A 43 -24.79 -23.43 -61.52
N VAL A 44 -25.96 -23.21 -60.95
CA VAL A 44 -26.42 -21.93 -60.40
C VAL A 44 -25.46 -21.53 -59.24
N PHE A 45 -25.22 -22.46 -58.35
CA PHE A 45 -24.30 -22.21 -57.21
C PHE A 45 -22.88 -21.88 -57.66
N ARG A 46 -22.29 -22.67 -58.56
CA ARG A 46 -20.91 -22.44 -59.07
C ARG A 46 -20.77 -21.04 -59.68
N ASN A 47 -21.76 -20.56 -60.40
CA ASN A 47 -21.74 -19.23 -61.01
C ASN A 47 -21.97 -18.12 -59.99
N SER A 48 -22.67 -18.43 -58.89
CA SER A 48 -22.97 -17.46 -57.82
C SER A 48 -21.86 -17.33 -56.76
N LEU A 49 -21.07 -18.39 -56.56
CA LEU A 49 -20.07 -18.45 -55.50
C LEU A 49 -19.06 -17.28 -55.47
N PRO A 50 -18.48 -16.82 -56.61
CA PRO A 50 -17.48 -15.75 -56.56
C PRO A 50 -18.01 -14.44 -55.99
N TRP A 51 -19.18 -14.00 -56.42
CA TRP A 51 -19.75 -12.74 -55.93
C TRP A 51 -20.35 -12.88 -54.52
N MET A 52 -20.85 -14.06 -54.12
CA MET A 52 -21.27 -14.33 -52.72
C MET A 52 -20.12 -14.21 -51.76
N VAL A 53 -18.96 -14.79 -52.11
CA VAL A 53 -17.73 -14.67 -51.31
C VAL A 53 -17.25 -13.22 -51.24
N MET A 54 -17.26 -12.50 -52.39
CA MET A 54 -16.83 -11.10 -52.43
C MET A 54 -17.72 -10.20 -51.55
N ILE A 55 -19.06 -10.35 -51.62
CA ILE A 55 -19.99 -9.58 -50.78
C ILE A 55 -19.71 -9.86 -49.29
N SER A 56 -19.55 -11.15 -48.93
CA SER A 56 -19.29 -11.52 -47.55
C SER A 56 -17.97 -10.94 -47.03
N LEU A 57 -16.90 -11.05 -47.81
CA LEU A 57 -15.60 -10.49 -47.44
C LEU A 57 -15.63 -8.95 -47.30
N ALA A 58 -16.32 -8.26 -48.23
CA ALA A 58 -16.51 -6.81 -48.17
C ALA A 58 -17.24 -6.42 -46.87
N ILE A 59 -18.36 -7.09 -46.56
CA ILE A 59 -19.10 -6.81 -45.32
C ILE A 59 -18.28 -7.12 -44.09
N PHE A 60 -17.52 -8.23 -44.06
CA PHE A 60 -16.62 -8.56 -42.94
C PHE A 60 -15.53 -7.51 -42.76
N TYR A 61 -15.00 -6.95 -43.86
CA TYR A 61 -14.00 -5.89 -43.80
C TYR A 61 -14.59 -4.60 -43.22
N PHE A 62 -15.73 -4.12 -43.73
CA PHE A 62 -16.42 -2.92 -43.25
C PHE A 62 -16.98 -3.09 -41.82
N TYR A 63 -17.39 -4.30 -41.43
CA TYR A 63 -17.81 -4.60 -40.06
C TYR A 63 -16.66 -4.72 -39.06
N GLY A 64 -15.41 -4.57 -39.54
CA GLY A 64 -14.21 -4.53 -38.70
C GLY A 64 -13.73 -5.90 -38.26
N MET A 65 -14.16 -7.01 -38.87
CA MET A 65 -13.77 -8.38 -38.50
C MET A 65 -12.27 -8.63 -38.62
N TYR A 66 -11.57 -7.96 -39.54
CA TYR A 66 -10.11 -8.07 -39.75
C TYR A 66 -9.28 -7.01 -39.01
N HIS A 67 -9.92 -6.08 -38.29
CA HIS A 67 -9.27 -5.08 -37.46
C HIS A 67 -9.29 -5.45 -35.97
N ARG A 68 -10.02 -6.52 -35.61
CA ARG A 68 -10.12 -7.03 -34.25
C ARG A 68 -8.95 -7.94 -33.90
N ILE A 69 -8.45 -7.81 -32.67
CA ILE A 69 -7.40 -8.71 -32.12
C ILE A 69 -8.12 -9.90 -31.46
N TRP A 70 -8.27 -10.99 -32.19
CA TRP A 70 -9.05 -12.18 -31.78
C TRP A 70 -8.46 -12.91 -30.56
N HIS A 71 -7.20 -12.67 -30.21
CA HIS A 71 -6.58 -13.20 -29.00
C HIS A 71 -7.30 -12.71 -27.71
N TYR A 72 -7.82 -11.48 -27.72
CA TYR A 72 -8.57 -10.88 -26.59
C TYR A 72 -10.08 -10.89 -26.80
N ALA A 73 -10.61 -11.79 -27.63
CA ALA A 73 -12.02 -11.83 -27.97
C ALA A 73 -12.92 -11.98 -26.73
N ARG A 74 -13.94 -11.11 -26.65
CA ARG A 74 -14.96 -11.06 -25.59
C ARG A 74 -16.34 -11.44 -26.17
N ILE A 75 -17.34 -11.56 -25.29
CA ILE A 75 -18.74 -11.83 -25.70
C ILE A 75 -19.24 -10.85 -26.79
N ARG A 76 -18.82 -9.59 -26.75
CA ARG A 76 -19.15 -8.59 -27.79
C ARG A 76 -18.60 -8.95 -29.17
N ASP A 77 -17.53 -9.70 -29.26
CA ASP A 77 -16.95 -10.12 -30.53
C ASP A 77 -17.70 -11.29 -31.14
N LEU A 78 -18.28 -12.16 -30.30
CA LEU A 78 -19.25 -13.18 -30.77
C LEU A 78 -20.51 -12.55 -31.38
N ILE A 79 -21.08 -11.52 -30.75
CA ILE A 79 -22.22 -10.77 -31.28
C ILE A 79 -21.85 -10.12 -32.63
N ALA A 80 -20.62 -9.65 -32.76
CA ALA A 80 -20.15 -9.07 -34.03
C ALA A 80 -20.02 -10.11 -35.15
N ILE A 81 -19.62 -11.36 -34.86
CA ILE A 81 -19.60 -12.44 -35.84
C ILE A 81 -21.05 -12.71 -36.33
N ILE A 82 -21.99 -12.87 -35.41
CA ILE A 82 -23.39 -13.10 -35.73
C ILE A 82 -23.94 -11.96 -36.62
N GLY A 83 -23.66 -10.70 -36.24
CA GLY A 83 -24.09 -9.52 -36.98
C GLY A 83 -23.52 -9.45 -38.40
N ALA A 84 -22.20 -9.68 -38.53
CA ALA A 84 -21.52 -9.64 -39.83
C ALA A 84 -22.00 -10.75 -40.79
N VAL A 85 -22.14 -11.97 -40.27
CA VAL A 85 -22.68 -13.11 -41.08
C VAL A 85 -24.13 -12.89 -41.45
N THR A 86 -24.96 -12.40 -40.53
CA THR A 86 -26.38 -12.12 -40.81
C THR A 86 -26.53 -11.04 -41.88
N LEU A 87 -25.73 -9.95 -41.75
CA LEU A 87 -25.77 -8.86 -42.74
C LEU A 87 -25.29 -9.33 -44.13
N SER A 88 -24.24 -10.18 -44.17
CA SER A 88 -23.77 -10.72 -45.45
C SER A 88 -24.78 -11.64 -46.11
N GLN A 89 -25.43 -12.53 -45.34
CA GLN A 89 -26.48 -13.42 -45.88
C GLN A 89 -27.75 -12.64 -46.32
N ALA A 90 -28.12 -11.60 -45.58
CA ALA A 90 -29.21 -10.71 -45.99
C ALA A 90 -28.89 -9.99 -47.30
N ALA A 91 -27.68 -9.47 -47.47
CA ALA A 91 -27.25 -8.84 -48.71
C ALA A 91 -27.24 -9.83 -49.89
N ILE A 92 -26.72 -11.04 -49.69
CA ILE A 92 -26.73 -12.11 -50.69
C ILE A 92 -28.15 -12.47 -51.06
N PHE A 93 -29.05 -12.64 -50.10
CA PHE A 93 -30.47 -12.94 -50.33
C PHE A 93 -31.15 -11.84 -51.15
N ILE A 94 -30.92 -10.57 -50.83
CA ILE A 94 -31.47 -9.45 -51.61
C ILE A 94 -30.98 -9.51 -53.08
N VAL A 95 -29.69 -9.74 -53.30
CA VAL A 95 -29.12 -9.83 -54.65
C VAL A 95 -29.69 -11.01 -55.41
N THR A 96 -29.83 -12.19 -54.75
CA THR A 96 -30.43 -13.38 -55.39
C THR A 96 -31.90 -13.13 -55.81
N VAL A 97 -32.68 -12.44 -54.96
CA VAL A 97 -34.10 -12.09 -55.31
C VAL A 97 -34.15 -11.05 -56.43
N MET A 98 -33.29 -10.02 -56.40
CA MET A 98 -33.26 -8.97 -57.42
C MET A 98 -32.81 -9.48 -58.82
N ALA A 99 -31.89 -10.45 -58.80
CA ALA A 99 -31.37 -11.07 -60.06
C ALA A 99 -32.14 -12.28 -60.52
N ASP A 100 -33.30 -12.59 -59.90
CA ASP A 100 -34.15 -13.76 -60.17
C ASP A 100 -33.38 -15.09 -60.22
N ILE A 101 -32.40 -15.24 -59.32
CA ILE A 101 -31.55 -16.44 -59.20
C ILE A 101 -32.31 -17.47 -58.33
N PRO A 102 -32.61 -18.67 -58.81
CA PRO A 102 -33.41 -19.65 -58.09
C PRO A 102 -32.54 -20.37 -56.98
N VAL A 103 -32.36 -19.72 -55.82
CA VAL A 103 -31.71 -20.34 -54.66
C VAL A 103 -32.77 -20.78 -53.67
N PRO A 104 -32.79 -22.07 -53.26
CA PRO A 104 -33.76 -22.54 -52.27
C PRO A 104 -33.58 -21.83 -50.92
N LYS A 105 -34.66 -21.26 -50.34
CA LYS A 105 -34.64 -20.55 -49.06
C LYS A 105 -34.05 -21.37 -47.92
N SER A 106 -34.28 -22.68 -47.92
CA SER A 106 -33.68 -23.60 -46.94
C SER A 106 -32.16 -23.64 -46.99
N VAL A 107 -31.55 -23.54 -48.18
CA VAL A 107 -30.11 -23.50 -48.38
C VAL A 107 -29.52 -22.21 -47.79
N THR A 108 -30.19 -21.08 -48.00
CA THR A 108 -29.80 -19.78 -47.43
C THR A 108 -29.78 -19.82 -45.89
N ILE A 109 -30.82 -20.40 -45.26
CA ILE A 109 -30.90 -20.52 -43.79
C ILE A 109 -29.83 -21.47 -43.26
N LEU A 110 -29.63 -22.64 -43.92
CA LEU A 110 -28.59 -23.58 -43.53
C LEU A 110 -27.18 -22.96 -43.65
N THR A 111 -26.92 -22.25 -44.76
CA THR A 111 -25.65 -21.55 -44.98
C THR A 111 -25.43 -20.49 -43.93
N TRP A 112 -26.43 -19.72 -43.54
CA TRP A 112 -26.36 -18.73 -42.46
C TRP A 112 -25.96 -19.37 -41.13
N LEU A 113 -26.68 -20.42 -40.71
CA LEU A 113 -26.43 -21.08 -39.41
C LEU A 113 -25.06 -21.74 -39.38
N LEU A 114 -24.70 -22.49 -40.41
CA LEU A 114 -23.41 -23.17 -40.52
C LEU A 114 -22.24 -22.19 -40.61
N SER A 115 -22.42 -21.04 -41.29
CA SER A 115 -21.39 -19.99 -41.36
C SER A 115 -21.12 -19.35 -40.02
N ILE A 116 -22.16 -19.08 -39.21
CA ILE A 116 -21.95 -18.58 -37.81
C ILE A 116 -21.13 -19.57 -37.02
N CYS A 117 -21.46 -20.86 -37.06
CA CYS A 117 -20.72 -21.89 -36.34
C CYS A 117 -19.27 -22.04 -36.83
N ALA A 118 -19.05 -22.10 -38.14
CA ALA A 118 -17.74 -22.32 -38.71
C ALA A 118 -16.80 -21.12 -38.51
N ILE A 119 -17.30 -19.90 -38.74
CA ILE A 119 -16.49 -18.68 -38.50
C ILE A 119 -16.24 -18.49 -37.03
N GLY A 120 -17.24 -18.74 -36.16
CA GLY A 120 -17.07 -18.71 -34.71
C GLY A 120 -16.02 -19.71 -34.24
N ALA A 121 -16.08 -20.96 -34.70
CA ALA A 121 -15.09 -22.00 -34.38
C ALA A 121 -13.68 -21.63 -34.88
N SER A 122 -13.55 -21.08 -36.09
CA SER A 122 -12.25 -20.65 -36.62
C SER A 122 -11.61 -19.57 -35.77
N ARG A 123 -12.39 -18.61 -35.25
CA ARG A 123 -11.90 -17.56 -34.34
C ARG A 123 -11.52 -18.11 -32.98
N LEU A 124 -12.25 -19.09 -32.46
CA LEU A 124 -11.93 -19.78 -31.22
C LEU A 124 -10.64 -20.61 -31.35
N MET A 125 -10.45 -21.33 -32.44
CA MET A 125 -9.20 -22.07 -32.71
C MET A 125 -7.99 -21.15 -32.83
N PHE A 126 -8.15 -19.95 -33.38
CA PHE A 126 -7.10 -18.96 -33.46
C PHE A 126 -6.66 -18.48 -32.06
N LYS A 127 -7.58 -18.41 -31.11
CA LYS A 127 -7.30 -18.12 -29.70
C LYS A 127 -6.55 -19.30 -29.04
N VAL A 128 -7.02 -20.51 -29.18
CA VAL A 128 -6.48 -21.72 -28.53
C VAL A 128 -5.10 -22.11 -29.06
N ASN A 129 -4.84 -22.01 -30.37
CA ASN A 129 -3.53 -22.39 -30.94
C ASN A 129 -2.38 -21.46 -30.52
N LEU A 130 -2.62 -20.20 -30.19
CA LEU A 130 -1.58 -19.32 -29.66
C LEU A 130 -1.24 -19.68 -28.20
N ASP A 131 -2.22 -20.14 -27.43
CA ASP A 131 -2.00 -20.58 -26.04
C ASP A 131 -1.16 -21.87 -25.98
N MET A 132 -1.29 -22.77 -26.97
CA MET A 132 -0.49 -24.01 -27.04
C MET A 132 0.94 -23.83 -27.55
N VAL A 133 1.23 -22.79 -28.34
CA VAL A 133 2.59 -22.53 -28.88
C VAL A 133 3.53 -21.90 -27.85
N THR A 134 3.00 -21.35 -26.75
CA THR A 134 3.78 -20.76 -25.67
C THR A 134 4.21 -21.75 -24.58
N GLU A 135 3.97 -23.05 -24.73
CA GLU A 135 4.54 -24.06 -23.84
C GLU A 135 6.05 -24.19 -24.06
N SER A 136 6.79 -23.27 -23.45
CA SER A 136 8.22 -23.40 -23.25
C SER A 136 8.50 -24.59 -22.32
N LYS A 137 9.37 -25.51 -22.75
CA LYS A 137 9.90 -26.66 -21.98
C LYS A 137 10.87 -26.17 -20.88
N GLY A 138 10.44 -25.25 -20.01
CA GLY A 138 11.14 -24.83 -18.80
C GLY A 138 10.45 -25.45 -17.58
N ASN A 139 11.20 -25.71 -16.51
CA ASN A 139 10.60 -26.07 -15.21
C ASN A 139 9.68 -24.92 -14.77
N LYS A 140 8.36 -25.11 -14.85
CA LYS A 140 7.38 -24.15 -14.37
C LYS A 140 7.31 -24.25 -12.84
N THR A 141 7.27 -23.10 -12.17
CA THR A 141 7.07 -23.00 -10.72
C THR A 141 5.62 -23.31 -10.39
N ASN A 142 5.35 -24.32 -9.58
CA ASN A 142 4.00 -24.66 -9.12
C ASN A 142 3.53 -23.64 -8.07
N LEU A 143 2.48 -22.89 -8.38
CA LEU A 143 1.95 -21.80 -7.57
C LEU A 143 0.61 -22.17 -6.95
N LEU A 144 0.49 -21.91 -5.64
CA LEU A 144 -0.77 -21.98 -4.89
C LEU A 144 -1.17 -20.57 -4.43
N ILE A 145 -2.44 -20.21 -4.59
CA ILE A 145 -2.96 -18.89 -4.20
C ILE A 145 -3.82 -19.02 -2.95
N VAL A 146 -3.50 -18.27 -1.90
CA VAL A 146 -4.31 -18.17 -0.68
C VAL A 146 -5.24 -16.96 -0.81
N GLY A 147 -6.54 -17.23 -0.84
CA GLY A 147 -7.59 -16.23 -1.07
C GLY A 147 -8.26 -16.38 -2.44
N ALA A 148 -9.44 -17.01 -2.46
CA ALA A 148 -10.27 -17.18 -3.64
C ALA A 148 -11.34 -16.07 -3.73
N GLY A 149 -10.91 -14.81 -3.67
CA GLY A 149 -11.71 -13.61 -3.87
C GLY A 149 -11.35 -12.88 -5.17
N ASP A 150 -11.82 -11.62 -5.30
CA ASP A 150 -11.55 -10.78 -6.47
C ASP A 150 -10.04 -10.57 -6.70
N ALA A 151 -9.27 -10.38 -5.64
CA ALA A 151 -7.82 -10.21 -5.73
C ALA A 151 -7.13 -11.46 -6.28
N GLY A 152 -7.54 -12.66 -5.82
CA GLY A 152 -7.04 -13.93 -6.35
C GLY A 152 -7.39 -14.12 -7.82
N ALA A 153 -8.63 -13.79 -8.22
CA ALA A 153 -9.05 -13.86 -9.62
C ALA A 153 -8.29 -12.88 -10.52
N MET A 154 -7.96 -11.69 -10.00
CA MET A 154 -7.15 -10.69 -10.71
C MET A 154 -5.71 -11.16 -10.87
N LEU A 155 -5.13 -11.73 -9.81
CA LEU A 155 -3.78 -12.30 -9.84
C LEU A 155 -3.65 -13.40 -10.90
N VAL A 156 -4.62 -14.31 -10.99
CA VAL A 156 -4.63 -15.35 -12.03
C VAL A 156 -4.58 -14.73 -13.42
N ARG A 157 -5.44 -13.74 -13.71
CA ARG A 157 -5.45 -13.06 -15.01
C ARG A 157 -4.12 -12.40 -15.35
N GLU A 158 -3.50 -11.77 -14.38
CA GLU A 158 -2.19 -11.12 -14.53
C GLU A 158 -1.09 -12.16 -14.83
N LEU A 159 -1.07 -13.27 -14.08
CA LEU A 159 -0.10 -14.37 -14.27
C LEU A 159 -0.30 -15.08 -15.61
N GLU A 160 -1.54 -15.33 -16.03
CA GLU A 160 -1.83 -15.91 -17.34
C GLU A 160 -1.36 -15.01 -18.50
N GLN A 161 -1.44 -13.69 -18.34
CA GLN A 161 -1.00 -12.74 -19.37
C GLN A 161 0.52 -12.56 -19.42
N ASN A 162 1.18 -12.52 -18.25
CA ASN A 162 2.57 -12.08 -18.16
C ASN A 162 3.56 -13.19 -17.77
N ALA A 163 3.12 -14.28 -17.13
CA ALA A 163 3.97 -15.31 -16.56
C ALA A 163 3.55 -16.75 -16.89
N ALA A 164 2.66 -16.97 -17.85
CA ALA A 164 2.17 -18.30 -18.25
C ALA A 164 3.31 -19.28 -18.68
N ALA A 165 4.42 -18.73 -19.18
CA ALA A 165 5.58 -19.51 -19.59
C ALA A 165 6.41 -20.07 -18.41
N THR A 166 6.35 -19.42 -17.24
CA THR A 166 7.21 -19.72 -16.06
C THR A 166 6.44 -20.23 -14.86
N THR A 167 5.13 -19.99 -14.79
CA THR A 167 4.28 -20.29 -13.63
C THR A 167 3.18 -21.29 -14.00
N ASN A 168 2.98 -22.29 -13.14
CA ASN A 168 1.90 -23.27 -13.23
C ASN A 168 0.97 -23.09 -12.02
N ILE A 169 -0.20 -22.48 -12.22
CA ILE A 169 -1.18 -22.26 -11.15
C ILE A 169 -1.87 -23.60 -10.86
N ILE A 170 -1.74 -24.10 -9.64
CA ILE A 170 -2.32 -25.38 -9.22
C ILE A 170 -3.75 -25.20 -8.70
N GLY A 171 -4.01 -24.12 -7.93
CA GLY A 171 -5.33 -23.85 -7.37
C GLY A 171 -5.32 -22.79 -6.30
N PHE A 172 -6.42 -22.75 -5.55
CA PHE A 172 -6.65 -21.82 -4.45
C PHE A 172 -6.86 -22.54 -3.12
N VAL A 173 -6.60 -21.81 -2.04
CA VAL A 173 -7.00 -22.14 -0.68
C VAL A 173 -7.80 -20.96 -0.12
N ASP A 174 -8.96 -21.22 0.52
CA ASP A 174 -9.84 -20.18 1.09
C ASP A 174 -10.62 -20.78 2.27
N ASP A 175 -10.78 -20.01 3.36
CA ASP A 175 -11.50 -20.45 4.56
C ASP A 175 -13.02 -20.33 4.43
N ASP A 176 -13.54 -19.70 3.37
CA ASP A 176 -14.98 -19.60 3.13
C ASP A 176 -15.54 -20.97 2.67
N GLU A 177 -16.24 -21.65 3.55
CA GLU A 177 -16.84 -22.95 3.27
C GLU A 177 -17.77 -22.97 2.05
N LYS A 178 -18.41 -21.83 1.72
CA LYS A 178 -19.28 -21.71 0.54
C LYS A 178 -18.52 -21.86 -0.78
N LYS A 179 -17.24 -21.62 -0.78
CA LYS A 179 -16.37 -21.73 -1.96
C LYS A 179 -15.72 -23.11 -2.09
N ARG A 180 -15.75 -23.92 -1.03
CA ARG A 180 -15.12 -25.24 -0.98
C ARG A 180 -15.60 -26.12 -2.14
N HIS A 181 -14.64 -26.80 -2.80
CA HIS A 181 -14.86 -27.61 -4.02
C HIS A 181 -15.34 -26.81 -5.25
N GLY A 182 -15.38 -25.47 -5.18
CA GLY A 182 -15.66 -24.60 -6.33
C GLY A 182 -14.44 -24.42 -7.23
N ARG A 183 -14.65 -23.65 -8.30
CA ARG A 183 -13.59 -23.19 -9.20
C ARG A 183 -13.64 -21.68 -9.36
N LEU A 184 -12.48 -21.05 -9.29
CA LEU A 184 -12.32 -19.61 -9.57
C LEU A 184 -11.35 -19.44 -10.73
N ALA A 185 -11.74 -18.67 -11.75
CA ALA A 185 -10.94 -18.46 -12.97
C ALA A 185 -10.44 -19.77 -13.62
N GLY A 186 -11.22 -20.87 -13.52
CA GLY A 186 -10.87 -22.18 -14.06
C GLY A 186 -10.06 -23.11 -13.12
N PHE A 187 -9.52 -22.60 -12.02
CA PHE A 187 -8.70 -23.35 -11.06
C PHE A 187 -9.49 -23.82 -9.83
N PRO A 188 -9.20 -25.01 -9.28
CA PRO A 188 -9.95 -25.57 -8.14
C PRO A 188 -9.63 -24.86 -6.83
N ILE A 189 -10.60 -24.79 -5.90
CA ILE A 189 -10.39 -24.44 -4.51
C ILE A 189 -10.18 -25.74 -3.74
N MET A 190 -8.93 -25.96 -3.27
CA MET A 190 -8.42 -27.25 -2.83
C MET A 190 -8.68 -27.54 -1.35
N GLY A 191 -8.93 -26.51 -0.53
CA GLY A 191 -9.15 -26.64 0.90
C GLY A 191 -9.09 -25.32 1.64
N ASN A 192 -8.94 -25.38 2.96
CA ASN A 192 -8.78 -24.23 3.85
C ASN A 192 -7.31 -24.02 4.26
N ILE A 193 -7.02 -22.92 4.96
CA ILE A 193 -5.67 -22.53 5.37
C ILE A 193 -5.02 -23.58 6.29
N ASN A 194 -5.78 -24.26 7.15
CA ASN A 194 -5.23 -25.30 8.05
C ASN A 194 -4.78 -26.56 7.28
N GLU A 195 -5.35 -26.84 6.11
CA GLU A 195 -4.99 -27.94 5.22
C GLU A 195 -3.76 -27.64 4.33
N LEU A 196 -3.25 -26.39 4.37
CA LEU A 196 -2.20 -25.87 3.51
C LEU A 196 -0.92 -26.73 3.49
N PRO A 197 -0.36 -27.20 4.63
CA PRO A 197 0.84 -28.05 4.61
C PRO A 197 0.63 -29.36 3.85
N GLN A 198 -0.56 -29.94 3.94
CA GLN A 198 -0.89 -31.19 3.25
C GLN A 198 -1.05 -30.96 1.75
N ILE A 199 -1.75 -29.87 1.36
CA ILE A 199 -1.97 -29.48 -0.03
C ILE A 199 -0.64 -29.20 -0.73
N VAL A 200 0.26 -28.46 -0.08
CA VAL A 200 1.59 -28.11 -0.61
C VAL A 200 2.40 -29.38 -0.89
N LYS A 201 2.43 -30.31 0.07
CA LYS A 201 3.18 -31.57 -0.08
C LYS A 201 2.60 -32.47 -1.17
N ALA A 202 1.26 -32.62 -1.22
CA ALA A 202 0.58 -33.47 -2.18
C ALA A 202 0.75 -33.00 -3.63
N ASN A 203 0.79 -31.68 -3.84
CA ASN A 203 0.82 -31.06 -5.18
C ASN A 203 2.20 -30.50 -5.55
N LYS A 204 3.24 -30.73 -4.74
CA LYS A 204 4.61 -30.25 -4.97
C LYS A 204 4.64 -28.74 -5.30
N ILE A 205 4.02 -27.95 -4.42
CA ILE A 205 3.95 -26.49 -4.57
C ILE A 205 5.31 -25.89 -4.25
N ASP A 206 5.83 -25.07 -5.15
CA ASP A 206 7.11 -24.36 -5.01
C ASP A 206 6.90 -22.97 -4.37
N GLU A 207 5.79 -22.33 -4.70
CA GLU A 207 5.50 -20.94 -4.29
C GLU A 207 4.04 -20.77 -3.84
N ILE A 208 3.84 -20.01 -2.78
CA ILE A 208 2.53 -19.63 -2.24
C ILE A 208 2.37 -18.12 -2.35
N VAL A 209 1.23 -17.64 -2.85
CA VAL A 209 0.91 -16.21 -2.89
C VAL A 209 -0.33 -15.91 -2.08
N ILE A 210 -0.19 -15.04 -1.08
CA ILE A 210 -1.31 -14.53 -0.28
C ILE A 210 -1.98 -13.40 -1.07
N ALA A 211 -3.19 -13.67 -1.56
CA ALA A 211 -3.99 -12.75 -2.36
C ALA A 211 -5.23 -12.24 -1.59
N ILE A 212 -5.01 -11.75 -0.36
CA ILE A 212 -6.04 -11.19 0.52
C ILE A 212 -5.62 -9.78 0.97
N PRO A 213 -5.74 -8.75 0.12
CA PRO A 213 -5.28 -7.38 0.44
C PRO A 213 -5.96 -6.76 1.66
N SER A 214 -7.15 -7.24 2.02
CA SER A 214 -7.93 -6.80 3.18
C SER A 214 -7.66 -7.59 4.47
N ALA A 215 -6.79 -8.62 4.43
CA ALA A 215 -6.48 -9.41 5.61
C ALA A 215 -5.78 -8.56 6.69
N ASP A 216 -6.17 -8.76 7.94
CA ASP A 216 -5.48 -8.20 9.10
C ASP A 216 -4.19 -8.95 9.42
N GLY A 217 -3.39 -8.40 10.34
CA GLY A 217 -2.10 -8.98 10.71
C GLY A 217 -2.22 -10.37 11.34
N ASP A 218 -3.26 -10.63 12.12
CA ASP A 218 -3.46 -11.92 12.78
C ASP A 218 -3.75 -13.02 11.75
N THR A 219 -4.55 -12.72 10.73
CA THR A 219 -4.83 -13.61 9.59
C THR A 219 -3.55 -13.90 8.79
N ILE A 220 -2.77 -12.84 8.44
CA ILE A 220 -1.51 -13.01 7.70
C ILE A 220 -0.51 -13.84 8.50
N ARG A 221 -0.38 -13.60 9.81
CA ARG A 221 0.50 -14.37 10.70
C ARG A 221 0.07 -15.85 10.77
N HIS A 222 -1.23 -16.12 10.82
CA HIS A 222 -1.73 -17.49 10.79
C HIS A 222 -1.36 -18.20 9.49
N ILE A 223 -1.61 -17.57 8.34
CA ILE A 223 -1.24 -18.10 7.02
C ILE A 223 0.28 -18.34 6.93
N ASP A 224 1.08 -17.34 7.32
CA ASP A 224 2.55 -17.44 7.29
C ASP A 224 3.05 -18.61 8.16
N SER A 225 2.48 -18.80 9.34
CA SER A 225 2.84 -19.91 10.23
C SER A 225 2.56 -21.30 9.62
N GLN A 226 1.48 -21.46 8.84
CA GLN A 226 1.18 -22.67 8.10
C GLN A 226 2.14 -22.85 6.91
N CYS A 227 2.46 -21.76 6.23
CA CYS A 227 3.39 -21.78 5.09
C CYS A 227 4.81 -22.18 5.51
N HIS A 228 5.31 -21.70 6.64
CA HIS A 228 6.65 -22.02 7.14
C HIS A 228 6.90 -23.52 7.34
N GLN A 229 5.84 -24.30 7.62
CA GLN A 229 5.94 -25.76 7.77
C GLN A 229 6.17 -26.48 6.44
N THR A 230 5.98 -25.78 5.32
CA THR A 230 5.98 -26.40 3.97
C THR A 230 7.31 -26.29 3.24
N GLY A 231 8.14 -25.31 3.57
CA GLY A 231 9.37 -24.97 2.83
C GLY A 231 9.14 -24.29 1.48
N ALA A 232 7.89 -24.02 1.08
CA ALA A 232 7.57 -23.28 -0.13
C ALA A 232 7.90 -21.79 0.03
N LYS A 233 8.28 -21.11 -1.06
CA LYS A 233 8.48 -19.65 -1.05
C LYS A 233 7.16 -18.94 -0.89
N VAL A 234 7.09 -17.96 0.03
CA VAL A 234 5.85 -17.22 0.30
C VAL A 234 5.97 -15.79 -0.17
N ARG A 235 4.96 -15.33 -0.90
CA ARG A 235 4.79 -13.93 -1.32
C ARG A 235 3.41 -13.42 -0.94
N ILE A 236 3.27 -12.11 -0.89
CA ILE A 236 2.00 -11.45 -0.60
C ILE A 236 1.70 -10.39 -1.67
N MET A 237 0.43 -10.25 -2.01
CA MET A 237 -0.05 -9.09 -2.75
C MET A 237 -0.02 -7.85 -1.86
N PRO A 238 0.29 -6.65 -2.42
CA PRO A 238 0.29 -5.41 -1.67
C PRO A 238 -1.08 -5.14 -1.05
N GLY A 239 -1.08 -4.47 0.09
CA GLY A 239 -2.31 -4.02 0.74
C GLY A 239 -3.03 -2.94 -0.07
N ILE A 240 -4.29 -2.68 0.25
CA ILE A 240 -5.11 -1.66 -0.42
C ILE A 240 -4.41 -0.29 -0.41
N TYR A 241 -3.75 0.06 0.68
CA TYR A 241 -3.01 1.32 0.81
C TYR A 241 -1.85 1.44 -0.19
N GLU A 242 -0.99 0.43 -0.29
CA GLU A 242 0.16 0.41 -1.22
C GLU A 242 -0.29 0.54 -2.68
N MET A 243 -1.47 0.00 -3.00
CA MET A 243 -2.09 0.11 -4.32
C MET A 243 -2.65 1.52 -4.60
N VAL A 244 -3.36 2.10 -3.62
CA VAL A 244 -3.97 3.44 -3.76
C VAL A 244 -2.92 4.54 -3.82
N THR A 245 -1.82 4.40 -3.06
CA THR A 245 -0.71 5.36 -3.08
C THR A 245 0.21 5.25 -4.30
N GLY A 246 0.02 4.22 -5.13
CA GLY A 246 0.85 3.97 -6.31
C GLY A 246 2.27 3.49 -5.97
N GLU A 247 2.51 3.05 -4.74
CA GLU A 247 3.81 2.49 -4.33
C GLU A 247 4.08 1.15 -5.00
N MET A 248 3.02 0.37 -5.24
CA MET A 248 3.09 -0.89 -5.98
C MET A 248 1.89 -1.02 -6.92
N ALA A 249 2.13 -1.56 -8.12
CA ALA A 249 1.07 -1.86 -9.05
C ALA A 249 0.28 -3.10 -8.60
N MET A 250 -1.01 -3.14 -8.96
CA MET A 250 -1.85 -4.32 -8.78
C MET A 250 -1.22 -5.50 -9.55
N GLY A 251 -0.99 -6.63 -8.88
CA GLY A 251 -0.30 -7.80 -9.47
C GLY A 251 1.21 -7.91 -9.15
N GLN A 252 1.84 -6.87 -8.62
CA GLN A 252 3.21 -7.00 -8.09
C GLN A 252 3.18 -7.76 -6.77
N MET A 253 3.92 -8.84 -6.70
CA MET A 253 4.07 -9.67 -5.50
C MET A 253 5.41 -9.37 -4.83
N ARG A 254 5.43 -9.34 -3.51
CA ARG A 254 6.65 -9.19 -2.71
C ARG A 254 6.71 -10.21 -1.58
N GLU A 255 7.86 -10.35 -0.98
CA GLU A 255 8.00 -11.14 0.25
C GLU A 255 7.21 -10.50 1.40
N ILE A 256 6.76 -11.32 2.35
CA ILE A 256 6.06 -10.85 3.55
C ILE A 256 7.04 -10.01 4.37
N ARG A 257 6.55 -8.88 4.87
CA ARG A 257 7.29 -7.99 5.78
C ARG A 257 6.64 -8.00 7.16
N LEU A 258 7.38 -7.54 8.16
CA LEU A 258 6.86 -7.43 9.51
C LEU A 258 5.62 -6.52 9.59
N GLU A 259 5.56 -5.49 8.76
CA GLU A 259 4.40 -4.59 8.64
C GLU A 259 3.11 -5.34 8.28
N ASP A 260 3.21 -6.40 7.46
CA ASP A 260 2.06 -7.22 7.07
C ASP A 260 1.53 -8.03 8.25
N LEU A 261 2.42 -8.58 9.10
CA LEU A 261 2.05 -9.32 10.31
C LEU A 261 1.42 -8.44 11.40
N LEU A 262 1.63 -7.14 11.33
CA LEU A 262 1.10 -6.14 12.25
C LEU A 262 0.05 -5.23 11.58
N ARG A 263 -0.41 -5.61 10.39
CA ARG A 263 -1.38 -4.86 9.60
C ARG A 263 -2.67 -4.67 10.39
N ARG A 264 -3.17 -3.44 10.34
CA ARG A 264 -4.40 -3.00 10.99
C ARG A 264 -5.41 -2.55 9.94
N ASP A 265 -6.66 -2.35 10.36
CA ASP A 265 -7.70 -1.82 9.46
C ASP A 265 -7.25 -0.52 8.79
N PRO A 266 -7.49 -0.38 7.48
CA PRO A 266 -7.14 0.83 6.75
C PRO A 266 -7.73 2.09 7.38
N ILE A 267 -6.99 3.19 7.31
CA ILE A 267 -7.46 4.50 7.77
C ILE A 267 -8.29 5.16 6.68
N HIS A 268 -9.46 5.67 7.05
CA HIS A 268 -10.25 6.51 6.18
C HIS A 268 -9.88 7.98 6.38
N LEU A 269 -9.13 8.55 5.42
CA LEU A 269 -8.74 9.95 5.45
C LEU A 269 -9.82 10.85 4.84
N ASP A 270 -10.06 11.99 5.47
CA ASP A 270 -10.81 13.08 4.86
C ASP A 270 -9.86 13.94 3.99
N PHE A 271 -9.59 13.45 2.78
CA PHE A 271 -8.66 14.11 1.85
C PHE A 271 -9.06 15.55 1.54
N ALA A 272 -10.36 15.87 1.51
CA ALA A 272 -10.82 17.23 1.24
C ALA A 272 -10.36 18.19 2.35
N LYS A 273 -10.50 17.81 3.61
CA LYS A 273 -10.03 18.64 4.74
C LYS A 273 -8.51 18.76 4.77
N ILE A 274 -7.79 17.67 4.50
CA ILE A 274 -6.31 17.68 4.44
C ILE A 274 -5.85 18.62 3.33
N THR A 275 -6.46 18.53 2.15
CA THR A 275 -6.14 19.42 1.03
C THR A 275 -6.42 20.88 1.37
N ASN A 276 -7.54 21.19 2.02
CA ASN A 276 -7.94 22.56 2.32
C ASN A 276 -6.94 23.35 3.18
N TYR A 277 -6.21 22.69 4.10
CA TYR A 277 -5.24 23.41 4.93
C TYR A 277 -3.78 23.33 4.45
N ILE A 278 -3.48 22.48 3.45
CA ILE A 278 -2.13 22.30 2.90
C ILE A 278 -1.99 22.87 1.49
N ALA A 279 -3.00 22.67 0.62
CA ALA A 279 -2.89 23.08 -0.77
C ALA A 279 -2.64 24.58 -0.93
N GLY A 280 -1.69 24.93 -1.76
CA GLY A 280 -1.28 26.33 -2.01
C GLY A 280 -0.56 27.00 -0.83
N LYS A 281 -0.25 26.27 0.26
CA LYS A 281 0.45 26.82 1.44
C LYS A 281 1.95 26.53 1.38
N THR A 282 2.71 27.41 2.03
CA THR A 282 4.13 27.17 2.35
C THR A 282 4.22 26.35 3.62
N VAL A 283 4.81 25.15 3.53
CA VAL A 283 4.88 24.18 4.62
C VAL A 283 6.31 23.99 5.12
N LEU A 284 6.56 24.21 6.40
CA LEU A 284 7.85 23.92 7.05
C LEU A 284 7.78 22.57 7.77
N ILE A 285 8.73 21.70 7.48
CA ILE A 285 8.88 20.42 8.17
C ILE A 285 10.23 20.41 8.87
N THR A 286 10.24 20.50 10.20
CA THR A 286 11.47 20.34 10.98
C THR A 286 11.75 18.86 11.22
N GLY A 287 13.02 18.47 11.20
CA GLY A 287 13.36 17.04 11.26
C GLY A 287 12.96 16.27 10.00
N ALA A 288 12.87 16.96 8.85
CA ALA A 288 12.43 16.40 7.58
C ALA A 288 13.24 15.17 7.10
N GLY A 289 14.50 15.05 7.50
CA GLY A 289 15.34 13.87 7.22
C GLY A 289 15.09 12.68 8.17
N GLY A 290 14.26 12.83 9.22
CA GLY A 290 13.88 11.75 10.13
C GLY A 290 12.79 10.85 9.56
N SER A 291 12.49 9.71 10.23
CA SER A 291 11.49 8.75 9.73
C SER A 291 10.09 9.37 9.60
N ILE A 292 9.63 10.13 10.58
CA ILE A 292 8.32 10.80 10.53
C ILE A 292 8.35 12.01 9.59
N GLY A 293 9.37 12.88 9.71
CA GLY A 293 9.46 14.08 8.87
C GLY A 293 9.58 13.78 7.38
N SER A 294 10.33 12.73 7.01
CA SER A 294 10.44 12.31 5.61
C SER A 294 9.12 11.79 5.06
N GLU A 295 8.36 11.05 5.85
CA GLU A 295 7.04 10.57 5.43
C GLU A 295 6.01 11.69 5.36
N ILE A 296 6.02 12.66 6.30
CA ILE A 296 5.22 13.88 6.20
C ILE A 296 5.53 14.58 4.87
N SER A 297 6.81 14.72 4.54
CA SER A 297 7.24 15.34 3.27
C SER A 297 6.70 14.61 2.05
N ARG A 298 6.73 13.26 2.03
CA ARG A 298 6.16 12.44 0.93
C ARG A 298 4.65 12.64 0.78
N GLN A 299 3.92 12.59 1.88
CA GLN A 299 2.45 12.68 1.82
C GLN A 299 1.99 14.10 1.45
N ILE A 300 2.63 15.15 1.98
CA ILE A 300 2.33 16.54 1.64
C ILE A 300 2.63 16.83 0.17
N SER A 301 3.69 16.24 -0.40
CA SER A 301 4.01 16.40 -1.83
C SER A 301 2.90 15.92 -2.77
N ARG A 302 2.01 15.05 -2.30
CA ARG A 302 0.82 14.57 -3.05
C ARG A 302 -0.38 15.51 -2.95
N VAL A 303 -0.37 16.43 -1.99
CA VAL A 303 -1.54 17.27 -1.65
C VAL A 303 -1.52 18.63 -2.37
N GLY A 304 -0.41 19.02 -2.99
CA GLY A 304 -0.29 20.26 -3.73
C GLY A 304 0.05 21.48 -2.87
N ALA A 305 0.96 21.33 -1.91
CA ALA A 305 1.56 22.48 -1.21
C ALA A 305 2.23 23.43 -2.21
N LYS A 306 2.19 24.74 -1.95
CA LYS A 306 2.88 25.73 -2.79
C LYS A 306 4.39 25.47 -2.82
N GLU A 307 4.98 25.33 -1.65
CA GLU A 307 6.40 25.00 -1.46
C GLU A 307 6.60 24.27 -0.12
N ILE A 308 7.58 23.38 -0.06
CA ILE A 308 7.91 22.57 1.11
C ILE A 308 9.33 22.87 1.55
N ILE A 309 9.50 23.32 2.80
CA ILE A 309 10.79 23.61 3.41
C ILE A 309 11.23 22.36 4.22
N LEU A 310 12.24 21.67 3.73
CA LEU A 310 12.84 20.49 4.35
C LEU A 310 13.96 20.95 5.29
N LEU A 311 13.69 21.06 6.59
CA LEU A 311 14.64 21.53 7.58
C LEU A 311 15.13 20.41 8.48
N GLY A 312 16.45 20.35 8.71
CA GLY A 312 17.07 19.43 9.64
C GLY A 312 18.53 19.73 9.90
N ARG A 313 19.10 19.17 10.99
CA ARG A 313 20.50 19.33 11.36
C ARG A 313 21.44 18.45 10.52
N GLY A 314 20.98 17.25 10.15
CA GLY A 314 21.78 16.27 9.42
C GLY A 314 21.74 16.53 7.92
N GLU A 315 22.85 17.01 7.33
CA GLU A 315 22.96 17.30 5.91
C GLU A 315 22.59 16.08 5.03
N ASN A 316 23.23 14.93 5.25
CA ASN A 316 23.00 13.74 4.46
C ASN A 316 21.52 13.32 4.43
N SER A 317 20.85 13.34 5.59
CA SER A 317 19.44 12.94 5.68
C SER A 317 18.49 13.91 4.95
N ILE A 318 18.82 15.20 4.93
CA ILE A 318 18.08 16.21 4.14
C ILE A 318 18.36 16.03 2.65
N TYR A 319 19.62 15.76 2.29
CA TYR A 319 19.97 15.49 0.90
C TYR A 319 19.24 14.26 0.35
N GLU A 320 19.26 13.14 1.09
CA GLU A 320 18.59 11.89 0.70
C GLU A 320 17.09 12.09 0.44
N ILE A 321 16.37 12.70 1.40
CA ILE A 321 14.92 12.92 1.22
C ILE A 321 14.64 13.90 0.09
N HIS A 322 15.44 14.95 -0.09
CA HIS A 322 15.27 15.90 -1.19
C HIS A 322 15.43 15.21 -2.55
N GLN A 323 16.48 14.38 -2.74
CA GLN A 323 16.68 13.63 -3.98
C GLN A 323 15.53 12.65 -4.27
N GLU A 324 15.05 11.97 -3.25
CA GLU A 324 13.90 11.07 -3.39
C GLU A 324 12.66 11.83 -3.85
N LEU A 325 12.31 12.92 -3.16
CA LEU A 325 11.12 13.72 -3.45
C LEU A 325 11.17 14.37 -4.83
N LYS A 326 12.33 14.93 -5.21
CA LYS A 326 12.52 15.53 -6.53
C LYS A 326 12.32 14.53 -7.68
N ARG A 327 12.72 13.27 -7.47
CA ARG A 327 12.50 12.19 -8.44
C ARG A 327 11.04 11.77 -8.52
N LYS A 328 10.34 11.66 -7.36
CA LYS A 328 8.96 11.19 -7.29
C LYS A 328 7.92 12.26 -7.63
N PHE A 329 8.22 13.53 -7.33
CA PHE A 329 7.33 14.68 -7.49
C PHE A 329 8.10 15.86 -8.11
N PRO A 330 8.49 15.76 -9.40
CA PRO A 330 9.36 16.74 -10.03
C PRO A 330 8.77 18.16 -10.13
N GLU A 331 7.44 18.28 -10.18
CA GLU A 331 6.73 19.56 -10.26
C GLU A 331 6.61 20.29 -8.92
N GLN A 332 6.86 19.61 -7.79
CA GLN A 332 6.75 20.20 -6.47
C GLN A 332 8.00 21.02 -6.12
N THR A 333 7.81 22.23 -5.61
CA THR A 333 8.92 23.10 -5.17
C THR A 333 9.40 22.71 -3.77
N TYR A 334 10.70 22.47 -3.63
CA TYR A 334 11.37 22.14 -2.37
C TYR A 334 12.50 23.11 -2.05
N HIS A 335 12.61 23.48 -0.77
CA HIS A 335 13.74 24.22 -0.22
C HIS A 335 14.43 23.40 0.86
N THR A 336 15.72 23.15 0.72
CA THR A 336 16.51 22.46 1.75
C THR A 336 17.15 23.47 2.70
N VAL A 337 17.02 23.23 4.01
CA VAL A 337 17.57 24.09 5.04
C VAL A 337 18.33 23.24 6.07
N ILE A 338 19.65 23.43 6.13
CA ILE A 338 20.46 22.84 7.18
C ILE A 338 20.51 23.82 8.36
N ALA A 339 19.80 23.44 9.45
CA ALA A 339 19.71 24.27 10.65
C ALA A 339 19.44 23.42 11.89
N ASN A 340 19.92 23.92 13.05
CA ASN A 340 19.56 23.39 14.36
C ASN A 340 18.40 24.24 14.92
N ILE A 341 17.35 23.61 15.41
CA ILE A 341 16.19 24.28 16.01
C ILE A 341 16.54 25.06 17.29
N THR A 342 17.66 24.74 17.92
CA THR A 342 18.17 25.46 19.10
C THR A 342 18.85 26.77 18.74
N ASP A 343 19.20 27.01 17.47
CA ASP A 343 19.76 28.27 16.98
C ASP A 343 18.63 29.23 16.61
N LYS A 344 18.19 30.03 17.59
CA LYS A 344 17.05 30.97 17.47
C LYS A 344 17.25 31.98 16.35
N GLU A 345 18.46 32.49 16.16
CA GLU A 345 18.75 33.48 15.12
C GLU A 345 18.66 32.86 13.71
N ARG A 346 19.25 31.68 13.54
CA ARG A 346 19.16 30.95 12.26
C ARG A 346 17.73 30.62 11.93
N MET A 347 16.95 30.13 12.91
CA MET A 347 15.53 29.84 12.76
C MET A 347 14.73 31.11 12.42
N ALA A 348 15.00 32.24 13.06
CA ALA A 348 14.35 33.51 12.75
C ALA A 348 14.60 33.96 11.29
N ARG A 349 15.82 33.73 10.76
CA ARG A 349 16.09 34.01 9.33
C ARG A 349 15.29 33.10 8.42
N VAL A 350 15.12 31.82 8.78
CA VAL A 350 14.31 30.86 8.01
C VAL A 350 12.84 31.31 7.97
N PHE A 351 12.24 31.61 9.12
CA PHE A 351 10.84 32.04 9.19
C PHE A 351 10.59 33.35 8.43
N ARG A 352 11.46 34.35 8.56
CA ARG A 352 11.35 35.60 7.81
C ARG A 352 11.47 35.40 6.29
N LYS A 353 12.32 34.47 5.85
CA LYS A 353 12.54 34.20 4.42
C LYS A 353 11.35 33.48 3.78
N PHE A 354 10.83 32.46 4.45
CA PHE A 354 9.87 31.54 3.84
C PHE A 354 8.44 31.79 4.29
N GLN A 355 8.20 32.46 5.43
CA GLN A 355 6.88 32.74 6.03
C GLN A 355 5.95 31.52 5.99
N PRO A 356 6.33 30.40 6.62
CA PRO A 356 5.54 29.16 6.55
C PRO A 356 4.18 29.34 7.22
N GLN A 357 3.14 28.94 6.51
CA GLN A 357 1.76 28.98 6.99
C GLN A 357 1.40 27.74 7.79
N VAL A 358 2.04 26.60 7.48
CA VAL A 358 1.85 25.34 8.21
C VAL A 358 3.21 24.81 8.65
N VAL A 359 3.32 24.42 9.92
CA VAL A 359 4.55 23.91 10.51
C VAL A 359 4.32 22.51 11.08
N PHE A 360 5.06 21.52 10.61
CA PHE A 360 5.16 20.20 11.22
C PHE A 360 6.47 20.08 11.97
N HIS A 361 6.40 19.98 13.29
CA HIS A 361 7.58 19.94 14.14
C HIS A 361 7.89 18.51 14.58
N ALA A 362 8.75 17.82 13.79
CA ALA A 362 9.19 16.45 14.06
C ALA A 362 10.68 16.34 14.50
N ALA A 363 11.35 17.48 14.72
CA ALA A 363 12.71 17.50 15.22
C ALA A 363 12.75 17.27 16.73
N ALA A 364 13.28 16.13 17.16
CA ALA A 364 13.47 15.80 18.59
C ALA A 364 14.53 14.73 18.78
N HIS A 365 15.17 14.72 19.95
CA HIS A 365 15.96 13.59 20.43
C HIS A 365 15.02 12.55 21.08
N LYS A 366 15.04 11.30 20.59
CA LYS A 366 14.08 10.25 20.98
C LYS A 366 14.66 9.06 21.75
N HIS A 367 16.00 8.91 21.75
CA HIS A 367 16.64 7.74 22.36
C HIS A 367 16.72 7.89 23.87
N VAL A 368 15.86 7.14 24.60
CA VAL A 368 15.77 7.19 26.06
C VAL A 368 17.14 7.00 26.73
N PRO A 369 17.95 5.95 26.44
CA PRO A 369 19.22 5.77 27.14
C PRO A 369 20.21 6.93 26.96
N LEU A 370 20.24 7.56 25.78
CA LEU A 370 21.14 8.70 25.54
C LEU A 370 20.67 9.95 26.27
N MET A 371 19.37 10.18 26.35
CA MET A 371 18.81 11.34 27.04
C MET A 371 18.86 11.18 28.57
N GLU A 372 18.87 9.96 29.08
CA GLU A 372 19.15 9.70 30.50
C GLU A 372 20.60 10.09 30.88
N ILE A 373 21.55 9.94 29.96
CA ILE A 373 22.94 10.30 30.16
C ILE A 373 23.16 11.81 29.97
N GLN A 374 22.42 12.44 29.05
CA GLN A 374 22.57 13.84 28.63
C GLN A 374 21.25 14.60 28.79
N PRO A 375 20.78 14.84 30.03
CA PRO A 375 19.48 15.50 30.27
C PRO A 375 19.48 16.98 29.85
N ASP A 376 20.60 17.67 29.93
CA ASP A 376 20.83 19.04 29.48
C ASP A 376 20.57 19.17 27.94
N GLU A 377 21.13 18.27 27.14
CA GLU A 377 20.92 18.25 25.69
C GLU A 377 19.45 17.87 25.36
N ALA A 378 18.83 16.99 26.15
CA ALA A 378 17.42 16.67 26.00
C ALA A 378 16.53 17.91 26.21
N ILE A 379 16.77 18.71 27.26
CA ILE A 379 16.10 19.97 27.55
C ILE A 379 16.35 20.98 26.43
N ARG A 380 17.62 21.19 26.08
CA ARG A 380 18.00 22.16 25.05
C ARG A 380 17.32 21.91 23.73
N ASN A 381 17.31 20.66 23.26
CA ASN A 381 16.75 20.32 21.96
C ASN A 381 15.22 20.17 22.01
N ASN A 382 14.69 19.37 22.94
CA ASN A 382 13.28 19.02 22.93
C ASN A 382 12.37 20.07 23.54
N VAL A 383 12.85 20.86 24.50
CA VAL A 383 12.08 21.95 25.14
C VAL A 383 12.39 23.28 24.46
N PHE A 384 13.60 23.80 24.58
CA PHE A 384 13.93 25.12 24.05
C PHE A 384 13.97 25.17 22.51
N GLY A 385 14.40 24.08 21.87
CA GLY A 385 14.30 23.96 20.41
C GLY A 385 12.86 24.02 19.93
N THR A 386 11.93 23.35 20.62
CA THR A 386 10.48 23.41 20.30
C THR A 386 9.92 24.81 20.60
N GLN A 387 10.26 25.41 21.74
CA GLN A 387 9.85 26.77 22.08
C GLN A 387 10.29 27.79 21.03
N ASN A 388 11.55 27.74 20.59
CA ASN A 388 12.05 28.62 19.52
C ASN A 388 11.23 28.54 18.24
N VAL A 389 10.93 27.30 17.80
CA VAL A 389 10.16 27.11 16.57
C VAL A 389 8.72 27.56 16.73
N ALA A 390 8.10 27.31 17.90
CA ALA A 390 6.73 27.71 18.20
C ALA A 390 6.58 29.24 18.30
N GLU A 391 7.44 29.92 19.05
CA GLU A 391 7.44 31.39 19.17
C GLU A 391 7.65 32.09 17.81
N LEU A 392 8.50 31.51 16.95
CA LEU A 392 8.73 32.03 15.61
C LEU A 392 7.56 31.76 14.68
N ALA A 393 6.85 30.63 14.84
CA ALA A 393 5.63 30.33 14.10
C ALA A 393 4.53 31.35 14.44
N ASP A 394 4.30 31.62 15.71
CA ASP A 394 3.37 32.64 16.17
C ASP A 394 3.75 34.04 15.65
N LYS A 395 4.99 34.47 15.88
CA LYS A 395 5.49 35.77 15.44
C LYS A 395 5.40 36.00 13.93
N ASN A 396 5.46 34.96 13.12
CA ASN A 396 5.36 35.03 11.66
C ASN A 396 3.97 34.59 11.15
N HIS A 397 2.98 34.56 12.02
CA HIS A 397 1.57 34.31 11.70
C HIS A 397 1.34 32.99 10.96
N ALA A 398 2.00 31.91 11.37
CA ALA A 398 1.66 30.58 10.91
C ALA A 398 0.20 30.26 11.29
N GLU A 399 -0.53 29.62 10.41
CA GLU A 399 -1.94 29.27 10.66
C GLU A 399 -2.04 28.05 11.58
N ILE A 400 -1.21 27.04 11.35
CA ILE A 400 -1.24 25.76 12.08
C ILE A 400 0.18 25.31 12.42
N PHE A 401 0.36 24.86 13.65
CA PHE A 401 1.58 24.24 14.15
C PHE A 401 1.27 22.86 14.73
N VAL A 402 1.84 21.81 14.19
CA VAL A 402 1.65 20.43 14.66
C VAL A 402 2.93 19.89 15.30
N LEU A 403 2.89 19.67 16.61
CA LEU A 403 3.98 19.04 17.37
C LEU A 403 3.85 17.51 17.31
N ILE A 404 4.87 16.83 16.86
CA ILE A 404 4.97 15.38 16.98
C ILE A 404 5.45 15.02 18.38
N SER A 405 4.57 14.43 19.19
CA SER A 405 4.85 13.95 20.55
C SER A 405 4.82 12.40 20.60
N THR A 406 4.71 11.82 21.79
CA THR A 406 4.85 10.38 22.01
C THR A 406 4.01 9.92 23.19
N ASP A 407 3.67 8.64 23.24
CA ASP A 407 3.11 7.92 24.38
C ASP A 407 3.99 8.04 25.64
N LYS A 408 5.31 8.23 25.48
CA LYS A 408 6.27 8.36 26.58
C LYS A 408 6.20 9.71 27.34
N ALA A 409 5.44 10.67 26.80
CA ALA A 409 5.09 11.91 27.50
C ALA A 409 3.98 11.69 28.56
N VAL A 410 3.29 10.54 28.51
CA VAL A 410 2.25 10.13 29.47
C VAL A 410 2.91 9.45 30.66
N ASN A 411 2.69 9.92 31.90
CA ASN A 411 3.34 9.41 33.13
C ASN A 411 4.83 9.10 32.88
N PRO A 412 5.65 10.09 32.51
CA PRO A 412 6.99 9.83 32.03
C PRO A 412 7.85 9.15 33.11
N THR A 413 8.65 8.15 32.67
CA THR A 413 9.66 7.49 33.53
C THR A 413 11.08 7.79 33.06
N SER A 414 11.20 8.60 32.01
CA SER A 414 12.47 8.99 31.41
C SER A 414 12.56 10.50 31.19
N VAL A 415 13.79 11.01 31.19
CA VAL A 415 14.09 12.41 30.83
C VAL A 415 13.51 12.75 29.45
N MET A 416 13.70 11.86 28.46
CA MET A 416 13.15 12.07 27.12
C MET A 416 11.63 12.28 27.15
N GLY A 417 10.90 11.41 27.85
CA GLY A 417 9.44 11.52 27.99
C GLY A 417 9.04 12.81 28.73
N ALA A 418 9.75 13.15 29.82
CA ALA A 418 9.52 14.39 30.56
C ALA A 418 9.76 15.64 29.70
N THR A 419 10.84 15.68 28.89
CA THR A 419 11.09 16.82 27.99
C THR A 419 10.03 16.96 26.89
N LYS A 420 9.46 15.85 26.39
CA LYS A 420 8.35 15.91 25.44
C LYS A 420 7.08 16.44 26.12
N ARG A 421 6.80 16.03 27.36
CA ARG A 421 5.68 16.56 28.13
C ARG A 421 5.86 18.06 28.42
N THR A 422 7.06 18.51 28.79
CA THR A 422 7.36 19.94 28.97
C THR A 422 7.14 20.73 27.67
N ALA A 423 7.55 20.18 26.52
CA ALA A 423 7.28 20.82 25.23
C ALA A 423 5.78 20.97 24.93
N GLU A 424 4.95 19.99 25.32
CA GLU A 424 3.49 20.09 25.23
C GLU A 424 2.93 21.23 26.10
N LEU A 425 3.43 21.38 27.35
CA LEU A 425 3.05 22.45 28.26
C LEU A 425 3.43 23.84 27.71
N VAL A 426 4.63 23.97 27.14
CA VAL A 426 5.08 25.20 26.46
C VAL A 426 4.16 25.57 25.30
N LEU A 427 3.75 24.61 24.47
CA LEU A 427 2.81 24.89 23.39
C LEU A 427 1.43 25.31 23.89
N GLN A 428 0.95 24.70 24.97
CA GLN A 428 -0.33 25.08 25.57
C GLN A 428 -0.31 26.53 26.07
N GLU A 429 0.77 26.95 26.70
CA GLU A 429 0.95 28.34 27.17
C GLU A 429 0.96 29.31 25.98
N ILE A 430 1.79 29.06 24.96
CA ILE A 430 1.85 29.92 23.76
C ILE A 430 0.46 30.01 23.08
N ASN A 431 -0.27 28.90 23.01
CA ASN A 431 -1.58 28.85 22.36
C ASN A 431 -2.62 29.76 23.03
N GLN A 432 -2.50 30.03 24.34
CA GLN A 432 -3.46 30.90 25.05
C GLN A 432 -3.49 32.35 24.53
N HIS A 433 -2.38 32.81 23.96
CA HIS A 433 -2.19 34.20 23.54
C HIS A 433 -1.90 34.32 22.03
N SER A 434 -2.01 33.22 21.28
CA SER A 434 -1.63 33.13 19.85
C SER A 434 -2.85 32.95 18.95
N ASN A 435 -2.76 33.50 17.74
CA ASN A 435 -3.69 33.20 16.65
C ASN A 435 -3.29 31.95 15.86
N THR A 436 -2.05 31.47 16.02
CA THR A 436 -1.59 30.19 15.46
C THR A 436 -2.25 29.04 16.22
N LYS A 437 -2.85 28.11 15.50
CA LYS A 437 -3.45 26.91 16.10
C LYS A 437 -2.36 25.89 16.42
N PHE A 438 -2.00 25.80 17.68
CA PHE A 438 -1.02 24.82 18.16
C PHE A 438 -1.71 23.49 18.49
N VAL A 439 -1.24 22.41 17.88
CA VAL A 439 -1.77 21.06 18.08
C VAL A 439 -0.63 20.11 18.41
N THR A 440 -0.85 19.24 19.36
CA THR A 440 0.07 18.16 19.71
C THR A 440 -0.54 16.82 19.29
N VAL A 441 0.29 15.92 18.74
CA VAL A 441 -0.14 14.56 18.43
C VAL A 441 0.74 13.56 19.17
N ARG A 442 0.12 12.62 19.91
CA ARG A 442 0.78 11.54 20.65
C ARG A 442 0.47 10.21 20.00
N PHE A 443 1.48 9.43 19.75
CA PHE A 443 1.36 8.04 19.31
C PHE A 443 2.54 7.20 19.82
N GLY A 444 2.39 5.88 19.78
CA GLY A 444 3.39 4.93 20.25
C GLY A 444 4.53 4.71 19.26
N ASN A 445 5.07 3.49 19.23
CA ASN A 445 6.19 3.20 18.35
C ASN A 445 5.73 3.07 16.89
N VAL A 446 6.61 3.46 15.97
CA VAL A 446 6.41 3.25 14.53
C VAL A 446 7.41 2.23 14.01
N LEU A 447 6.93 1.29 13.21
CA LEU A 447 7.71 0.19 12.66
C LEU A 447 8.82 0.70 11.74
N GLY A 448 9.98 0.05 11.76
CA GLY A 448 11.09 0.35 10.85
C GLY A 448 11.73 1.73 11.03
N SER A 449 11.36 2.51 12.08
CA SER A 449 11.97 3.83 12.29
C SER A 449 13.45 3.72 12.62
N ARG A 450 14.25 4.68 12.12
CA ARG A 450 15.72 4.70 12.32
C ARG A 450 16.08 4.57 13.81
N GLY A 451 16.96 3.60 14.14
CA GLY A 451 17.42 3.32 15.50
C GLY A 451 16.36 2.69 16.42
N SER A 452 15.26 2.17 15.87
CA SER A 452 14.27 1.39 16.63
C SER A 452 14.65 -0.09 16.72
N VAL A 453 13.80 -0.86 17.40
CA VAL A 453 14.02 -2.28 17.70
C VAL A 453 14.08 -3.16 16.44
N VAL A 454 13.26 -2.88 15.42
CA VAL A 454 13.20 -3.69 14.19
C VAL A 454 14.52 -3.65 13.42
N PRO A 455 15.07 -2.48 13.01
CA PRO A 455 16.38 -2.42 12.36
C PRO A 455 17.54 -3.00 13.22
N LEU A 456 17.40 -2.97 14.54
CA LEU A 456 18.39 -3.61 15.44
C LEU A 456 18.32 -5.13 15.30
N PHE A 457 17.11 -5.71 15.36
CA PHE A 457 16.90 -7.15 15.22
C PHE A 457 17.35 -7.66 13.85
N GLU A 458 17.01 -6.95 12.77
CA GLU A 458 17.47 -7.29 11.41
C GLU A 458 19.00 -7.37 11.33
N LYS A 459 19.70 -6.37 11.90
CA LYS A 459 21.17 -6.39 11.95
C LYS A 459 21.72 -7.54 12.78
N GLN A 460 21.09 -7.87 13.91
CA GLN A 460 21.49 -8.98 14.76
C GLN A 460 21.26 -10.33 14.07
N ILE A 461 20.12 -10.50 13.39
CA ILE A 461 19.81 -11.70 12.61
C ILE A 461 20.81 -11.87 11.46
N ALA A 462 21.07 -10.81 10.69
CA ALA A 462 22.05 -10.82 9.61
C ALA A 462 23.48 -11.14 10.07
N ALA A 463 23.81 -10.81 11.33
CA ALA A 463 25.10 -11.13 11.95
C ALA A 463 25.15 -12.56 12.55
N GLY A 464 24.07 -13.37 12.44
CA GLY A 464 24.01 -14.71 13.04
C GLY A 464 23.54 -14.74 14.50
N GLY A 465 23.00 -13.63 15.01
CA GLY A 465 22.49 -13.50 16.37
C GLY A 465 23.55 -13.20 17.44
N PRO A 466 23.19 -13.28 18.72
CA PRO A 466 21.83 -13.45 19.23
C PRO A 466 20.97 -12.17 19.09
N VAL A 467 19.64 -12.33 19.05
CA VAL A 467 18.70 -11.21 19.15
C VAL A 467 18.54 -10.83 20.62
N THR A 468 18.64 -9.52 20.92
CA THR A 468 18.61 -9.00 22.29
C THR A 468 17.25 -8.35 22.60
N VAL A 469 16.53 -8.88 23.57
CA VAL A 469 15.26 -8.33 24.08
C VAL A 469 15.45 -7.90 25.54
N THR A 470 14.91 -6.75 25.93
CA THR A 470 15.12 -6.23 27.28
C THR A 470 14.36 -7.01 28.35
N HIS A 471 13.15 -7.47 28.07
CA HIS A 471 12.38 -8.30 29.01
C HIS A 471 11.38 -9.21 28.27
N LYS A 472 11.14 -10.42 28.76
CA LYS A 472 10.24 -11.40 28.13
C LYS A 472 8.79 -10.94 27.98
N ASP A 473 8.30 -10.14 28.93
CA ASP A 473 6.92 -9.65 28.97
C ASP A 473 6.78 -8.20 28.48
N MET A 474 7.83 -7.64 27.89
CA MET A 474 7.79 -6.28 27.35
C MET A 474 6.81 -6.19 26.19
N THR A 475 5.88 -5.23 26.28
CA THR A 475 4.96 -4.91 25.20
C THR A 475 5.11 -3.48 24.73
N ARG A 476 4.81 -3.23 23.46
CA ARG A 476 4.76 -1.90 22.86
C ARG A 476 3.58 -1.83 21.89
N PHE A 477 3.03 -0.63 21.75
CA PHE A 477 2.11 -0.35 20.67
C PHE A 477 2.89 -0.02 19.40
N PHE A 478 2.40 -0.53 18.27
CA PHE A 478 3.01 -0.27 16.97
C PHE A 478 1.98 0.18 15.93
N MET A 479 2.43 1.05 15.05
CA MET A 479 1.75 1.36 13.78
C MET A 479 2.80 1.55 12.69
N THR A 480 2.38 1.55 11.42
CA THR A 480 3.28 1.85 10.33
C THR A 480 3.59 3.36 10.28
N ILE A 481 4.73 3.73 9.70
CA ILE A 481 5.09 5.15 9.54
C ILE A 481 4.07 5.88 8.64
N PRO A 482 3.64 5.32 7.49
CA PRO A 482 2.59 5.92 6.67
C PRO A 482 1.26 6.12 7.43
N GLU A 483 0.83 5.13 8.21
CA GLU A 483 -0.37 5.21 9.04
C GLU A 483 -0.29 6.35 10.06
N ALA A 484 0.83 6.43 10.80
CA ALA A 484 1.05 7.49 11.77
C ALA A 484 0.95 8.89 11.13
N VAL A 485 1.60 9.07 9.98
CA VAL A 485 1.60 10.36 9.28
C VAL A 485 0.23 10.72 8.71
N GLN A 486 -0.52 9.75 8.21
CA GLN A 486 -1.91 9.97 7.80
C GLN A 486 -2.76 10.55 8.94
N LEU A 487 -2.65 9.95 10.13
CA LEU A 487 -3.35 10.44 11.32
C LEU A 487 -2.83 11.82 11.76
N VAL A 488 -1.54 12.10 11.61
CA VAL A 488 -0.96 13.44 11.86
C VAL A 488 -1.58 14.49 10.94
N LEU A 489 -1.67 14.21 9.64
CA LEU A 489 -2.31 15.12 8.68
C LEU A 489 -3.80 15.30 8.96
N GLN A 490 -4.49 14.20 9.32
CA GLN A 490 -5.90 14.26 9.70
C GLN A 490 -6.12 15.05 10.99
N ALA A 491 -5.26 14.91 12.00
CA ALA A 491 -5.30 15.69 13.24
C ALA A 491 -5.08 17.17 12.96
N GLY A 492 -4.09 17.53 12.13
CA GLY A 492 -3.85 18.90 11.69
C GLY A 492 -5.08 19.53 11.01
N SER A 493 -5.85 18.76 10.24
CA SER A 493 -7.08 19.24 9.59
C SER A 493 -8.23 19.53 10.58
N GLN A 494 -8.12 19.06 11.82
CA GLN A 494 -9.11 19.26 12.89
C GLN A 494 -8.62 20.27 13.95
N ALA A 495 -7.53 20.98 13.68
CA ALA A 495 -6.93 21.93 14.60
C ALA A 495 -7.85 23.11 14.89
N GLU A 496 -8.21 23.29 16.15
CA GLU A 496 -8.91 24.47 16.69
C GLU A 496 -7.98 25.35 17.55
N GLY A 497 -6.93 24.74 18.12
CA GLY A 497 -5.87 25.32 18.95
C GLY A 497 -5.89 24.79 20.39
N GLY A 498 -4.72 24.29 20.85
CA GLY A 498 -4.53 23.74 22.20
C GLY A 498 -4.84 22.25 22.35
N GLU A 499 -5.23 21.55 21.25
CA GLU A 499 -5.56 20.14 21.36
C GLU A 499 -4.31 19.27 21.53
N VAL A 500 -4.48 18.21 22.31
CA VAL A 500 -3.58 17.06 22.33
C VAL A 500 -4.35 15.84 21.81
N PHE A 501 -4.03 15.44 20.59
CA PHE A 501 -4.62 14.28 19.96
C PHE A 501 -3.82 13.01 20.27
N LEU A 502 -4.57 11.93 20.48
CA LEU A 502 -4.07 10.58 20.71
C LEU A 502 -4.54 9.70 19.58
N PHE A 503 -3.66 8.84 19.10
CA PHE A 503 -4.04 7.89 18.07
C PHE A 503 -4.37 6.53 18.67
N ASP A 504 -5.41 5.89 18.12
CA ASP A 504 -5.70 4.49 18.41
C ASP A 504 -4.53 3.63 17.98
N MET A 505 -3.83 3.05 18.94
CA MET A 505 -2.67 2.21 18.72
C MET A 505 -3.01 0.72 18.58
N GLY A 506 -4.30 0.34 18.70
CA GLY A 506 -4.75 -1.05 18.67
C GLY A 506 -4.21 -1.90 19.82
N LYS A 507 -3.91 -3.17 19.55
CA LYS A 507 -3.42 -4.11 20.56
C LYS A 507 -1.91 -3.93 20.79
N PRO A 508 -1.44 -4.06 22.04
CA PRO A 508 0.00 -4.08 22.33
C PRO A 508 0.63 -5.38 21.82
N VAL A 509 1.84 -5.27 21.29
CA VAL A 509 2.63 -6.38 20.74
C VAL A 509 3.78 -6.72 21.67
N LYS A 510 3.98 -8.00 21.98
CA LYS A 510 5.16 -8.47 22.74
C LYS A 510 6.40 -8.36 21.87
N ILE A 511 7.44 -7.73 22.41
CA ILE A 511 8.72 -7.56 21.70
C ILE A 511 9.39 -8.91 21.40
N LYS A 512 9.21 -9.91 22.29
CA LYS A 512 9.66 -11.29 22.07
C LYS A 512 9.01 -11.90 20.83
N ASP A 513 7.68 -11.80 20.70
CA ASP A 513 6.93 -12.39 19.60
C ASP A 513 7.35 -11.74 18.26
N MET A 514 7.55 -10.41 18.26
CA MET A 514 8.09 -9.68 17.11
C MET A 514 9.51 -10.15 16.72
N ALA A 515 10.37 -10.44 17.69
CA ALA A 515 11.70 -10.98 17.43
C ALA A 515 11.62 -12.37 16.79
N GLU A 516 10.71 -13.24 17.28
CA GLU A 516 10.47 -14.55 16.69
C GLU A 516 9.93 -14.46 15.27
N ASP A 517 8.96 -13.58 15.04
CA ASP A 517 8.40 -13.34 13.69
C ASP A 517 9.48 -12.88 12.71
N LEU A 518 10.34 -11.92 13.11
CA LEU A 518 11.45 -11.47 12.27
C LEU A 518 12.45 -12.59 11.95
N ILE A 519 12.79 -13.44 12.92
CA ILE A 519 13.68 -14.58 12.67
C ILE A 519 13.05 -15.52 11.63
N ARG A 520 11.74 -15.81 11.76
CA ARG A 520 11.00 -16.66 10.78
C ARG A 520 10.95 -16.03 9.40
N LEU A 521 10.70 -14.73 9.29
CA LEU A 521 10.70 -14.01 8.00
C LEU A 521 12.05 -14.07 7.28
N HIS A 522 13.15 -14.28 8.01
CA HIS A 522 14.47 -14.54 7.42
C HIS A 522 14.72 -16.04 7.11
N GLY A 523 13.69 -16.89 7.20
CA GLY A 523 13.81 -18.33 6.95
C GLY A 523 14.54 -19.11 8.04
N LEU A 524 14.70 -18.53 9.24
CA LEU A 524 15.45 -19.10 10.37
C LEU A 524 14.49 -19.53 11.49
N THR A 525 14.93 -20.47 12.33
CA THR A 525 14.13 -21.01 13.44
C THR A 525 14.54 -20.34 14.76
N PRO A 526 13.59 -19.66 15.46
CA PRO A 526 13.86 -19.08 16.76
C PRO A 526 14.34 -20.14 17.78
N GLY A 527 15.39 -19.82 18.54
CA GLY A 527 15.97 -20.70 19.56
C GLY A 527 16.90 -21.79 19.01
N LYS A 528 16.75 -22.21 17.75
CA LYS A 528 17.62 -23.20 17.08
C LYS A 528 18.74 -22.49 16.30
N ASP A 529 18.38 -21.69 15.30
CA ASP A 529 19.32 -21.00 14.43
C ASP A 529 19.76 -19.66 15.05
N ILE A 530 18.81 -18.91 15.62
CA ILE A 530 19.05 -17.62 16.29
C ILE A 530 18.50 -17.67 17.72
N LYS A 531 19.35 -17.46 18.70
CA LYS A 531 18.96 -17.36 20.12
C LYS A 531 18.42 -15.97 20.45
N ILE A 532 17.40 -15.92 21.32
CA ILE A 532 16.89 -14.68 21.92
C ILE A 532 17.42 -14.62 23.36
N ILE A 533 18.11 -13.52 23.69
CA ILE A 533 18.65 -13.29 25.04
C ILE A 533 18.00 -12.07 25.69
N TYR A 534 17.81 -12.14 27.02
CA TYR A 534 17.19 -11.05 27.79
C TYR A 534 18.26 -10.26 28.52
N THR A 535 18.30 -8.92 28.26
CA THR A 535 19.36 -8.03 28.76
C THR A 535 19.00 -7.25 30.02
N GLY A 536 17.74 -7.31 30.46
CA GLY A 536 17.21 -6.48 31.53
C GLY A 536 16.67 -5.12 31.03
N LEU A 537 15.78 -4.52 31.83
CA LEU A 537 15.22 -3.19 31.54
C LEU A 537 16.29 -2.11 31.67
N ARG A 538 16.32 -1.18 30.73
CA ARG A 538 17.24 -0.03 30.75
C ARG A 538 16.70 1.08 31.67
N PRO A 539 17.56 1.99 32.17
CA PRO A 539 17.11 3.16 32.91
C PRO A 539 16.06 3.98 32.11
N GLY A 540 14.98 4.38 32.77
CA GLY A 540 13.90 5.14 32.14
C GLY A 540 12.94 4.34 31.23
N GLU A 541 13.17 3.03 31.06
CA GLU A 541 12.33 2.18 30.19
C GLU A 541 11.17 1.56 30.98
N LYS A 542 9.93 1.68 30.43
CA LYS A 542 8.73 1.03 30.97
C LYS A 542 8.61 -0.41 30.46
N LEU A 543 8.06 -1.30 31.29
CA LEU A 543 7.68 -2.64 30.84
C LEU A 543 6.47 -2.59 29.88
N TYR A 544 5.49 -1.75 30.23
CA TYR A 544 4.27 -1.48 29.46
C TYR A 544 4.14 0.03 29.22
N GLU A 545 3.74 0.43 28.02
CA GLU A 545 3.47 1.84 27.71
C GLU A 545 1.98 2.16 27.92
N GLU A 546 1.71 3.40 28.33
CA GLU A 546 0.38 3.92 28.58
C GLU A 546 0.06 4.99 27.52
N LEU A 547 -1.15 4.94 26.97
CA LEU A 547 -1.61 5.94 26.00
C LEU A 547 -2.21 7.17 26.68
N LEU A 548 -2.70 7.02 27.93
CA LEU A 548 -3.38 8.04 28.73
C LEU A 548 -2.96 7.94 30.18
N THR A 549 -3.03 9.06 30.92
CA THR A 549 -3.03 9.04 32.38
C THR A 549 -4.44 8.74 32.90
N SER A 550 -4.55 8.29 34.16
CA SER A 550 -5.84 8.13 34.84
C SER A 550 -6.61 9.45 35.00
N GLU A 551 -5.91 10.58 34.97
CA GLU A 551 -6.45 11.95 35.12
C GLU A 551 -6.78 12.60 33.78
N GLU A 552 -6.17 12.17 32.68
CA GLU A 552 -6.47 12.62 31.34
C GLU A 552 -7.68 11.84 30.79
N GLY A 553 -8.90 12.40 30.93
CA GLY A 553 -10.06 11.90 30.21
C GLY A 553 -9.89 12.06 28.69
N THR A 554 -10.57 11.23 27.89
CA THR A 554 -10.61 11.40 26.44
C THR A 554 -12.00 11.71 25.93
N THR A 555 -12.05 12.55 24.90
CA THR A 555 -13.25 12.75 24.09
C THR A 555 -13.01 12.17 22.70
N SER A 556 -14.00 11.48 22.15
CA SER A 556 -13.96 11.02 20.76
C SER A 556 -13.98 12.22 19.81
N THR A 557 -13.23 12.13 18.70
CA THR A 557 -13.30 13.11 17.62
C THR A 557 -14.24 12.61 16.51
N LYS A 558 -14.40 13.41 15.46
CA LYS A 558 -15.11 12.98 14.22
C LYS A 558 -14.43 11.79 13.53
N HIS A 559 -13.16 11.52 13.85
CA HIS A 559 -12.39 10.41 13.29
C HIS A 559 -12.23 9.29 14.32
N LYS A 560 -12.70 8.08 13.99
CA LYS A 560 -12.74 6.91 14.91
C LYS A 560 -11.39 6.54 15.55
N LYS A 561 -10.27 6.84 14.90
CA LYS A 561 -8.90 6.52 15.36
C LYS A 561 -8.16 7.70 16.00
N ILE A 562 -8.82 8.84 16.21
CA ILE A 562 -8.23 10.04 16.82
C ILE A 562 -9.10 10.44 18.03
N PHE A 563 -8.47 10.56 19.18
CA PHE A 563 -9.08 11.00 20.44
C PHE A 563 -8.44 12.30 20.89
N LYS A 564 -9.18 13.14 21.62
CA LYS A 564 -8.68 14.37 22.22
C LYS A 564 -8.46 14.14 23.72
N ALA A 565 -7.24 14.37 24.21
CA ALA A 565 -6.93 14.32 25.62
C ALA A 565 -7.28 15.64 26.31
N HIS A 566 -7.76 15.56 27.53
CA HIS A 566 -7.96 16.71 28.39
C HIS A 566 -6.71 16.88 29.27
N ILE A 567 -5.89 17.88 28.96
CA ILE A 567 -4.69 18.19 29.72
C ILE A 567 -4.95 19.40 30.59
N GLN A 568 -4.64 19.29 31.88
CA GLN A 568 -4.65 20.44 32.76
C GLN A 568 -3.43 21.33 32.47
N PRO A 569 -3.63 22.64 32.22
CA PRO A 569 -2.53 23.58 32.05
C PRO A 569 -1.79 23.75 33.36
N LEU A 570 -0.49 23.98 33.31
CA LEU A 570 0.31 24.44 34.45
C LEU A 570 0.09 25.94 34.64
N ASP A 571 0.28 26.44 35.86
CA ASP A 571 0.29 27.87 36.10
C ASP A 571 1.41 28.54 35.28
N GLU A 572 1.07 29.66 34.64
CA GLU A 572 1.99 30.34 33.69
C GLU A 572 3.27 30.83 34.39
N GLN A 573 3.14 31.37 35.63
CA GLN A 573 4.30 31.87 36.36
C GLN A 573 5.22 30.74 36.79
N ASP A 574 4.65 29.60 37.22
CA ASP A 574 5.38 28.42 37.62
C ASP A 574 6.11 27.76 36.42
N LEU A 575 5.44 27.71 35.27
CA LEU A 575 6.05 27.25 34.03
C LEU A 575 7.25 28.12 33.63
N LYS A 576 7.10 29.45 33.64
CA LYS A 576 8.16 30.40 33.28
C LYS A 576 9.37 30.31 34.24
N ALA A 577 9.13 30.25 35.54
CA ALA A 577 10.19 30.12 36.56
C ALA A 577 10.95 28.79 36.38
N SER A 578 10.22 27.70 36.13
CA SER A 578 10.82 26.39 35.90
C SER A 578 11.64 26.35 34.59
N LEU A 579 11.15 26.94 33.51
CA LEU A 579 11.88 27.04 32.23
C LEU A 579 13.14 27.90 32.41
N GLN A 580 13.08 29.00 33.16
CA GLN A 580 14.27 29.80 33.47
C GLN A 580 15.32 28.97 34.19
N THR A 581 14.94 28.23 35.25
CA THR A 581 15.83 27.33 35.96
C THR A 581 16.48 26.31 35.04
N LEU A 582 15.67 25.67 34.12
CA LEU A 582 16.18 24.71 33.16
C LEU A 582 17.15 25.33 32.13
N ASN A 583 16.99 26.59 31.78
CA ASN A 583 17.84 27.30 30.83
C ASN A 583 19.20 27.68 31.44
N GLU A 584 19.25 27.94 32.75
CA GLU A 584 20.43 28.41 33.44
C GLU A 584 21.31 27.26 34.03
N THR A 585 20.77 26.02 34.07
CA THR A 585 21.46 24.88 34.70
C THR A 585 21.87 23.81 33.72
N THR A 586 23.04 23.21 33.96
CA THR A 586 23.46 21.92 33.36
C THR A 586 23.55 20.83 34.43
N ASP A 587 23.28 21.20 35.71
CA ASP A 587 23.31 20.21 36.80
C ASP A 587 22.15 19.22 36.66
N ARG A 588 22.50 17.96 36.59
CA ARG A 588 21.58 16.84 36.41
C ARG A 588 20.50 16.79 37.50
N GLN A 589 20.88 16.95 38.77
CA GLN A 589 19.95 16.84 39.89
C GLN A 589 18.93 17.97 39.87
N THR A 590 19.38 19.18 39.57
CA THR A 590 18.49 20.35 39.39
C THR A 590 17.51 20.15 38.23
N ILE A 591 17.99 19.64 37.08
CA ILE A 591 17.13 19.32 35.94
C ILE A 591 16.06 18.32 36.35
N LEU A 592 16.43 17.19 36.96
CA LEU A 592 15.47 16.15 37.36
C LEU A 592 14.44 16.64 38.36
N LYS A 593 14.85 17.44 39.36
CA LYS A 593 13.94 18.04 40.35
C LYS A 593 12.98 19.03 39.70
N THR A 594 13.44 19.88 38.80
CA THR A 594 12.62 20.84 38.09
C THR A 594 11.61 20.14 37.17
N LEU A 595 12.03 19.11 36.44
CA LEU A 595 11.13 18.28 35.65
C LEU A 595 10.06 17.58 36.51
N LYS A 596 10.45 17.09 37.69
CA LYS A 596 9.51 16.47 38.65
C LYS A 596 8.52 17.47 39.20
N HIS A 597 8.95 18.72 39.45
CA HIS A 597 8.07 19.80 39.88
C HIS A 597 7.04 20.15 38.81
N MET A 598 7.50 20.36 37.57
CA MET A 598 6.60 20.67 36.44
C MET A 598 5.65 19.51 36.06
N ILE A 599 6.09 18.28 36.28
CA ILE A 599 5.38 17.06 35.88
C ILE A 599 5.28 16.15 37.11
N PRO A 600 4.26 16.33 37.96
CA PRO A 600 4.12 15.53 39.18
C PRO A 600 4.05 14.02 38.98
N THR A 601 3.61 13.59 37.80
CA THR A 601 3.56 12.17 37.39
C THR A 601 4.90 11.60 36.94
N TYR A 602 5.95 12.44 36.78
CA TYR A 602 7.29 11.96 36.39
C TYR A 602 7.91 11.09 37.49
N LYS A 603 8.24 9.85 37.16
CA LYS A 603 8.88 8.87 38.06
C LYS A 603 10.31 8.59 37.57
N SER A 604 11.31 9.16 38.25
CA SER A 604 12.70 8.88 37.97
C SER A 604 13.27 7.96 39.03
N LYS A 605 13.72 6.74 38.66
CA LYS A 605 14.42 5.83 39.58
C LYS A 605 15.65 6.47 40.23
N GLN A 606 16.22 7.50 39.62
CA GLN A 606 17.40 8.19 40.13
C GLN A 606 17.07 9.23 41.21
N LEU A 607 15.85 9.78 41.18
CA LEU A 607 15.35 10.61 42.30
C LEU A 607 14.88 9.75 43.48
N GLU A 608 14.36 8.55 43.21
CA GLU A 608 13.91 7.60 44.24
C GLU A 608 15.08 7.01 45.02
N ASN A 609 16.27 6.83 44.40
CA ASN A 609 17.47 6.33 45.05
C ASN A 609 18.30 7.42 45.78
N ALA A 610 17.93 8.69 45.64
CA ALA A 610 18.62 9.82 46.28
C ALA A 610 17.91 10.33 47.54
N ASN A 611 16.72 9.81 47.86
CA ASN A 611 15.98 9.98 49.11
C ASN A 611 16.08 8.70 49.94
#